data_f90913d1702d620dbc7306137d261192
#
_entry.id   f90913d1702d620dbc7306137d261192
#
_cell.length_a   1.000
_cell.length_b   1.000
_cell.length_c   1.000
_cell.angle_alpha   90.00
_cell.angle_beta   90.00
_cell.angle_gamma   90.00
#
_symmetry.space_group_name_H-M   'P 1'
#
loop_
_entity.id
_entity.type
_entity.pdbx_description
1 polymer ?
#
loop_
_entity_poly.entity_id
_entity_poly.type
_entity_poly.pdbx_seq_one_letter_code
_entity_poly.pdbx_strand_id
1 'polypeptide(L)'
;MNVRDNTLIVGSEIIETPPAIRSRYLETRLLAPVFMSYFQEGADWTTMPRPVLSDASFDLSYARDTESTLGGPTEPIEDPQASPFDVGLEMILDGAQCLRLGRDIVINVANQNHALAVEWLKRHLEPAYRIHVVHRMSDNHIDSMILALKPGVFLARHAGIQEMMPEPFNMWKFIVPPEPEPTSFPQYEDDDLVLTSPYIDLNVLSVSPERVLVNEACGGLIRELERNGFETVPVRHRHRRLFGGGFHCFTLDTVRAGDIEDYR
;
A
#
# COMPACT_ATOMS: atom_id res chain seq x y z
N MET A 1 -6.96 -12.09 5.54
CA MET A 1 -7.16 -11.32 4.29
C MET A 1 -6.91 -9.84 4.58
N ASN A 2 -6.02 -9.21 3.85
CA ASN A 2 -5.80 -7.77 3.90
C ASN A 2 -6.62 -7.17 2.75
N VAL A 3 -7.77 -6.59 3.07
CA VAL A 3 -8.76 -6.16 2.06
C VAL A 3 -8.24 -5.10 1.10
N ARG A 4 -7.31 -4.27 1.57
CA ARG A 4 -6.69 -3.20 0.78
C ARG A 4 -5.79 -3.72 -0.34
N ASP A 5 -5.21 -4.91 -0.17
CA ASP A 5 -4.27 -5.42 -1.16
C ASP A 5 -4.96 -5.78 -2.49
N ASN A 6 -6.18 -6.31 -2.43
CA ASN A 6 -6.87 -6.83 -3.61
C ASN A 6 -7.96 -5.89 -4.15
N THR A 7 -8.05 -4.67 -3.61
CA THR A 7 -9.11 -3.72 -3.98
C THR A 7 -8.61 -2.29 -3.91
N LEU A 8 -8.87 -1.52 -4.96
CA LEU A 8 -8.63 -0.09 -5.02
C LEU A 8 -9.97 0.63 -5.14
N ILE A 9 -10.19 1.65 -4.30
CA ILE A 9 -11.37 2.53 -4.39
C ILE A 9 -10.93 3.86 -4.99
N VAL A 10 -11.56 4.29 -6.08
CA VAL A 10 -11.27 5.55 -6.74
C VAL A 10 -12.58 6.29 -7.00
N GLY A 11 -12.80 7.41 -6.31
CA GLY A 11 -14.10 8.09 -6.34
C GLY A 11 -15.22 7.15 -5.86
N SER A 12 -16.21 6.92 -6.70
CA SER A 12 -17.31 5.98 -6.48
C SER A 12 -17.07 4.60 -7.08
N GLU A 13 -15.89 4.33 -7.60
CA GLU A 13 -15.60 3.06 -8.26
C GLU A 13 -14.82 2.10 -7.35
N ILE A 14 -15.26 0.84 -7.36
CA ILE A 14 -14.57 -0.31 -6.76
C ILE A 14 -13.81 -1.03 -7.87
N ILE A 15 -12.50 -1.08 -7.78
CA ILE A 15 -11.64 -1.78 -8.74
C ILE A 15 -11.03 -3.00 -8.04
N GLU A 16 -11.42 -4.20 -8.46
CA GLU A 16 -10.75 -5.42 -8.04
C GLU A 16 -9.42 -5.55 -8.79
N THR A 17 -8.32 -5.62 -8.05
CA THR A 17 -6.96 -5.71 -8.63
C THR A 17 -6.50 -7.16 -8.74
N PRO A 18 -5.63 -7.49 -9.72
CA PRO A 18 -5.02 -8.81 -9.86
C PRO A 18 -3.85 -8.94 -8.88
N PRO A 19 -3.99 -9.76 -7.81
CA PRO A 19 -2.99 -9.81 -6.73
C PRO A 19 -1.68 -10.46 -7.17
N ALA A 20 -0.57 -9.99 -6.56
CA ALA A 20 0.76 -10.55 -6.77
C ALA A 20 0.88 -11.99 -6.27
N ILE A 21 0.16 -12.35 -5.22
CA ILE A 21 0.19 -13.68 -4.62
C ILE A 21 -0.98 -14.52 -5.16
N ARG A 22 -0.67 -15.59 -5.89
CA ARG A 22 -1.67 -16.44 -6.56
C ARG A 22 -2.72 -17.03 -5.62
N SER A 23 -2.32 -17.44 -4.42
CA SER A 23 -3.26 -18.01 -3.42
C SER A 23 -4.33 -17.00 -3.00
N ARG A 24 -4.12 -15.69 -3.25
CA ARG A 24 -5.03 -14.60 -2.92
C ARG A 24 -6.01 -14.25 -4.05
N TYR A 25 -5.86 -14.86 -5.21
CA TYR A 25 -6.62 -14.56 -6.42
C TYR A 25 -8.15 -14.55 -6.23
N LEU A 26 -8.67 -15.40 -5.35
CA LEU A 26 -10.11 -15.51 -5.08
C LEU A 26 -10.57 -14.75 -3.82
N GLU A 27 -9.69 -14.04 -3.12
CA GLU A 27 -10.06 -13.35 -1.87
C GLU A 27 -11.15 -12.29 -2.05
N THR A 28 -11.18 -11.59 -3.18
CA THR A 28 -12.20 -10.57 -3.46
C THR A 28 -13.61 -11.15 -3.51
N ARG A 29 -13.77 -12.45 -3.79
CA ARG A 29 -15.06 -13.12 -3.73
C ARG A 29 -15.71 -13.10 -2.35
N LEU A 30 -14.91 -13.03 -1.29
CA LEU A 30 -15.41 -12.90 0.08
C LEU A 30 -16.02 -11.52 0.33
N LEU A 31 -15.63 -10.51 -0.45
CA LEU A 31 -16.13 -9.14 -0.38
C LEU A 31 -17.28 -8.89 -1.36
N ALA A 32 -17.57 -9.82 -2.28
CA ALA A 32 -18.60 -9.64 -3.29
C ALA A 32 -20.00 -9.24 -2.75
N PRO A 33 -20.48 -9.75 -1.60
CA PRO A 33 -21.74 -9.30 -1.03
C PRO A 33 -21.71 -7.80 -0.64
N VAL A 34 -20.57 -7.30 -0.15
CA VAL A 34 -20.39 -5.89 0.22
C VAL A 34 -20.31 -5.04 -1.04
N PHE A 35 -19.55 -5.46 -2.04
CA PHE A 35 -19.43 -4.74 -3.32
C PHE A 35 -20.77 -4.70 -4.06
N MET A 36 -21.55 -5.77 -4.00
CA MET A 36 -22.90 -5.79 -4.56
C MET A 36 -23.83 -4.77 -3.88
N SER A 37 -23.71 -4.59 -2.56
CA SER A 37 -24.47 -3.55 -1.85
C SER A 37 -24.10 -2.15 -2.35
N TYR A 38 -22.82 -1.84 -2.46
CA TYR A 38 -22.37 -0.55 -3.01
C TYR A 38 -22.80 -0.35 -4.48
N PHE A 39 -22.72 -1.41 -5.29
CA PHE A 39 -23.20 -1.36 -6.68
C PHE A 39 -24.70 -1.05 -6.77
N GLN A 40 -25.51 -1.63 -5.91
CA GLN A 40 -26.95 -1.34 -5.83
C GLN A 40 -27.24 0.10 -5.37
N GLU A 41 -26.32 0.72 -4.63
CA GLU A 41 -26.37 2.12 -4.20
C GLU A 41 -25.79 3.09 -5.24
N GLY A 42 -25.33 2.58 -6.40
CA GLY A 42 -24.87 3.39 -7.52
C GLY A 42 -23.35 3.51 -7.67
N ALA A 43 -22.57 2.72 -6.95
CA ALA A 43 -21.13 2.64 -7.19
C ALA A 43 -20.82 1.83 -8.46
N ASP A 44 -19.76 2.22 -9.16
CA ASP A 44 -19.21 1.40 -10.24
C ASP A 44 -18.39 0.24 -9.65
N TRP A 45 -18.44 -0.91 -10.30
CA TRP A 45 -17.68 -2.09 -9.87
C TRP A 45 -16.98 -2.73 -11.07
N THR A 46 -15.66 -2.62 -11.08
CA THR A 46 -14.81 -3.06 -12.20
C THR A 46 -13.79 -4.10 -11.73
N THR A 47 -13.46 -5.03 -12.58
CA THR A 47 -12.37 -6.00 -12.35
C THR A 47 -11.28 -5.77 -13.39
N MET A 48 -10.05 -5.50 -12.96
CA MET A 48 -8.89 -5.49 -13.85
C MET A 48 -8.69 -6.87 -14.50
N PRO A 49 -8.10 -6.94 -15.72
CA PRO A 49 -7.73 -8.22 -16.30
C PRO A 49 -6.92 -9.06 -15.32
N ARG A 50 -7.35 -10.30 -15.10
CA ARG A 50 -6.74 -11.16 -14.10
C ARG A 50 -5.70 -12.08 -14.71
N PRO A 51 -4.65 -12.48 -13.95
CA PRO A 51 -3.58 -13.31 -14.47
C PRO A 51 -4.08 -14.71 -14.88
N VAL A 52 -3.40 -15.31 -15.83
CA VAL A 52 -3.59 -16.70 -16.26
C VAL A 52 -3.06 -17.69 -15.21
N LEU A 53 -2.26 -17.24 -14.26
CA LEU A 53 -1.66 -18.04 -13.21
C LEU A 53 -0.57 -19.01 -13.69
N SER A 54 0.10 -18.67 -14.79
CA SER A 54 1.28 -19.39 -15.28
C SER A 54 2.55 -18.84 -14.63
N ASP A 55 3.46 -19.72 -14.24
CA ASP A 55 4.77 -19.30 -13.71
C ASP A 55 5.57 -18.49 -14.71
N ALA A 56 5.41 -18.80 -16.00
CA ALA A 56 6.08 -18.08 -17.08
C ALA A 56 5.61 -16.63 -17.25
N SER A 57 4.45 -16.28 -16.71
CA SER A 57 3.88 -14.92 -16.79
C SER A 57 4.16 -14.06 -15.56
N PHE A 58 4.81 -14.61 -14.53
CA PHE A 58 5.12 -13.89 -13.30
C PHE A 58 6.61 -13.58 -13.22
N ASP A 59 6.90 -12.35 -12.84
CA ASP A 59 8.24 -11.98 -12.38
C ASP A 59 8.44 -12.52 -10.96
N LEU A 60 9.20 -13.62 -10.84
CA LEU A 60 9.48 -14.27 -9.57
C LEU A 60 10.69 -13.67 -8.84
N SER A 61 11.40 -12.71 -9.43
CA SER A 61 12.61 -12.15 -8.83
C SER A 61 12.32 -11.47 -7.49
N TYR A 62 11.20 -10.77 -7.39
CA TYR A 62 10.78 -10.08 -6.18
C TYR A 62 10.52 -11.03 -5.00
N ALA A 63 10.06 -12.27 -5.27
CA ALA A 63 9.76 -13.25 -4.22
C ALA A 63 11.04 -13.86 -3.60
N ARG A 64 12.19 -13.66 -4.23
CA ARG A 64 13.49 -14.18 -3.77
C ARG A 64 14.31 -13.14 -3.02
N ASP A 65 13.94 -11.88 -3.14
CA ASP A 65 14.66 -10.77 -2.52
C ASP A 65 14.07 -10.43 -1.15
N THR A 66 14.16 -11.42 -0.24
CA THR A 66 13.65 -11.28 1.13
C THR A 66 14.43 -10.26 1.96
N GLU A 67 15.65 -9.91 1.55
CA GLU A 67 16.46 -8.90 2.26
C GLU A 67 15.94 -7.48 2.00
N SER A 68 15.40 -7.18 0.84
CA SER A 68 14.83 -5.87 0.54
C SER A 68 13.51 -5.61 1.28
N THR A 69 12.72 -6.64 1.54
CA THR A 69 11.50 -6.53 2.37
C THR A 69 11.80 -6.28 3.84
N LEU A 70 13.01 -6.57 4.30
CA LEU A 70 13.46 -6.39 5.68
C LEU A 70 14.07 -5.01 5.99
N GLY A 71 14.08 -4.08 5.04
CA GLY A 71 14.30 -2.68 5.35
C GLY A 71 15.70 -2.13 5.16
N GLY A 72 16.50 -2.75 4.33
CA GLY A 72 17.69 -2.09 3.81
C GLY A 72 17.32 -0.92 2.89
N PRO A 73 18.18 0.10 2.73
CA PRO A 73 17.99 1.11 1.71
C PRO A 73 18.00 0.42 0.34
N THR A 74 16.82 0.29 -0.27
CA THR A 74 16.74 -0.13 -1.67
C THR A 74 17.26 1.03 -2.51
N GLU A 75 18.37 0.85 -3.18
CA GLU A 75 18.83 1.82 -4.17
C GLU A 75 17.73 1.96 -5.24
N PRO A 76 17.39 3.20 -5.64
CA PRO A 76 16.44 3.41 -6.73
C PRO A 76 16.99 2.69 -7.97
N ILE A 77 16.30 1.71 -8.48
CA ILE A 77 16.66 1.12 -9.76
C ILE A 77 16.11 2.07 -10.82
N GLU A 78 17.00 2.66 -11.60
CA GLU A 78 16.67 3.65 -12.63
C GLU A 78 15.72 3.12 -13.71
N ASP A 79 15.64 1.79 -13.88
CA ASP A 79 14.71 1.13 -14.78
C ASP A 79 14.39 -0.26 -14.22
N PRO A 80 13.11 -0.65 -14.06
CA PRO A 80 12.79 -2.00 -13.67
C PRO A 80 13.32 -2.96 -14.74
N GLN A 81 14.50 -3.53 -14.50
CA GLN A 81 15.05 -4.51 -15.42
C GLN A 81 14.06 -5.66 -15.56
N ALA A 82 13.75 -6.02 -16.79
CA ALA A 82 12.96 -7.18 -17.08
C ALA A 82 13.58 -8.40 -16.39
N SER A 83 12.81 -9.04 -15.52
CA SER A 83 13.18 -10.35 -15.03
C SER A 83 13.23 -11.33 -16.21
N PRO A 84 14.15 -12.31 -16.25
CA PRO A 84 14.11 -13.36 -17.25
C PRO A 84 12.83 -14.21 -17.18
N PHE A 85 12.06 -14.10 -16.10
CA PHE A 85 10.75 -14.76 -15.91
C PHE A 85 9.56 -13.84 -16.21
N ASP A 86 9.81 -12.54 -16.43
CA ASP A 86 8.77 -11.58 -16.77
C ASP A 86 8.55 -11.58 -18.27
N VAL A 87 7.46 -12.16 -18.70
CA VAL A 87 7.06 -12.20 -20.12
C VAL A 87 6.17 -11.01 -20.49
N GLY A 88 5.86 -10.12 -19.55
CA GLY A 88 5.05 -8.92 -19.77
C GLY A 88 3.61 -9.20 -20.23
N LEU A 89 3.13 -10.43 -20.04
CA LEU A 89 1.81 -10.84 -20.52
C LEU A 89 0.70 -10.69 -19.50
N GLU A 90 1.03 -10.57 -18.22
CA GLU A 90 0.04 -10.50 -17.13
C GLU A 90 0.13 -9.19 -16.37
N MET A 91 -1.04 -8.62 -16.11
CA MET A 91 -1.16 -7.48 -15.20
C MET A 91 -1.16 -7.99 -13.77
N ILE A 92 -0.30 -7.43 -12.93
CA ILE A 92 -0.24 -7.73 -11.50
C ILE A 92 -0.18 -6.40 -10.77
N LEU A 93 -1.09 -6.21 -9.83
CA LEU A 93 -1.14 -5.04 -8.97
C LEU A 93 -1.89 -5.36 -7.70
N ASP A 94 -1.28 -5.11 -6.56
CA ASP A 94 -2.02 -5.03 -5.31
C ASP A 94 -2.53 -3.59 -5.09
N GLY A 95 -3.75 -3.43 -4.61
CA GLY A 95 -4.30 -2.10 -4.30
C GLY A 95 -3.45 -1.32 -3.30
N ALA A 96 -2.73 -2.01 -2.42
CA ALA A 96 -1.77 -1.43 -1.48
C ALA A 96 -0.49 -0.86 -2.14
N GLN A 97 -0.28 -1.06 -3.46
CA GLN A 97 0.74 -0.35 -4.24
C GLN A 97 0.33 1.07 -4.58
N CYS A 98 -0.94 1.43 -4.34
CA CYS A 98 -1.53 2.70 -4.73
C CYS A 98 -1.73 3.61 -3.51
N LEU A 99 -1.14 4.79 -3.54
CA LEU A 99 -1.36 5.86 -2.57
C LEU A 99 -2.28 6.92 -3.21
N ARG A 100 -3.49 7.05 -2.68
CA ARG A 100 -4.51 7.99 -3.20
C ARG A 100 -4.37 9.35 -2.52
N LEU A 101 -4.22 10.40 -3.30
CA LEU A 101 -4.03 11.78 -2.86
C LEU A 101 -5.00 12.69 -3.64
N GLY A 102 -6.28 12.67 -3.27
CA GLY A 102 -7.31 13.37 -4.02
C GLY A 102 -7.40 12.89 -5.48
N ARG A 103 -7.16 13.79 -6.45
CA ARG A 103 -7.12 13.47 -7.88
C ARG A 103 -5.80 12.82 -8.34
N ASP A 104 -4.84 12.68 -7.45
CA ASP A 104 -3.54 12.09 -7.75
C ASP A 104 -3.44 10.69 -7.14
N ILE A 105 -2.88 9.76 -7.89
CA ILE A 105 -2.61 8.40 -7.42
C ILE A 105 -1.14 8.10 -7.68
N VAL A 106 -0.37 7.91 -6.62
CA VAL A 106 1.03 7.50 -6.70
C VAL A 106 1.10 5.98 -6.62
N ILE A 107 1.73 5.34 -7.60
CA ILE A 107 1.79 3.89 -7.70
C ILE A 107 3.23 3.42 -7.69
N ASN A 108 3.54 2.47 -6.81
CA ASN A 108 4.83 1.81 -6.76
C ASN A 108 4.93 0.74 -7.84
N VAL A 109 5.95 0.84 -8.69
CA VAL A 109 6.24 -0.12 -9.78
C VAL A 109 7.60 -0.75 -9.54
N ALA A 110 7.64 -2.05 -9.30
CA ALA A 110 8.87 -2.79 -9.04
C ALA A 110 9.30 -3.74 -10.17
N ASN A 111 8.38 -4.08 -11.08
CA ASN A 111 8.62 -5.00 -12.19
C ASN A 111 7.72 -4.70 -13.39
N GLN A 112 7.88 -5.44 -14.50
CA GLN A 112 7.12 -5.22 -15.74
C GLN A 112 5.64 -5.59 -15.61
N ASN A 113 5.29 -6.57 -14.80
CA ASN A 113 3.89 -6.92 -14.55
C ASN A 113 3.15 -5.75 -13.88
N HIS A 114 3.80 -5.07 -12.92
CA HIS A 114 3.28 -3.84 -12.31
C HIS A 114 3.14 -2.72 -13.34
N ALA A 115 4.16 -2.52 -14.19
CA ALA A 115 4.13 -1.49 -15.23
C ALA A 115 2.96 -1.69 -16.21
N LEU A 116 2.70 -2.93 -16.62
CA LEU A 116 1.57 -3.28 -17.48
C LEU A 116 0.22 -2.97 -16.81
N ALA A 117 0.09 -3.27 -15.52
CA ALA A 117 -1.11 -2.96 -14.76
C ALA A 117 -1.34 -1.44 -14.63
N VAL A 118 -0.27 -0.66 -14.46
CA VAL A 118 -0.34 0.80 -14.43
C VAL A 118 -0.78 1.38 -15.76
N GLU A 119 -0.35 0.82 -16.88
CA GLU A 119 -0.83 1.23 -18.22
C GLU A 119 -2.35 1.02 -18.37
N TRP A 120 -2.87 -0.07 -17.82
CA TRP A 120 -4.32 -0.28 -17.79
C TRP A 120 -5.01 0.78 -16.92
N LEU A 121 -4.51 1.04 -15.70
CA LEU A 121 -5.08 2.05 -14.80
C LEU A 121 -5.06 3.46 -15.43
N LYS A 122 -3.98 3.85 -16.10
CA LYS A 122 -3.91 5.12 -16.82
C LYS A 122 -5.03 5.24 -17.85
N ARG A 123 -5.19 4.24 -18.70
CA ARG A 123 -6.24 4.24 -19.73
C ARG A 123 -7.65 4.24 -19.15
N HIS A 124 -7.82 3.68 -17.95
CA HIS A 124 -9.11 3.59 -17.27
C HIS A 124 -9.47 4.86 -16.51
N LEU A 125 -8.50 5.47 -15.82
CA LEU A 125 -8.74 6.55 -14.86
C LEU A 125 -8.45 7.95 -15.41
N GLU A 126 -7.54 8.10 -16.39
CA GLU A 126 -7.23 9.41 -16.96
C GLU A 126 -8.31 9.86 -17.97
N PRO A 127 -8.62 11.14 -18.08
CA PRO A 127 -7.98 12.28 -17.41
C PRO A 127 -8.61 12.66 -16.05
N ALA A 128 -9.59 11.91 -15.54
CA ALA A 128 -10.26 12.25 -14.29
C ALA A 128 -9.31 12.21 -13.08
N TYR A 129 -8.35 11.29 -13.10
CA TYR A 129 -7.28 11.14 -12.12
C TYR A 129 -5.91 11.22 -12.78
N ARG A 130 -4.89 11.63 -12.05
CA ARG A 130 -3.49 11.70 -12.50
C ARG A 130 -2.70 10.56 -11.88
N ILE A 131 -2.09 9.75 -12.72
CA ILE A 131 -1.29 8.61 -12.27
C ILE A 131 0.19 9.00 -12.27
N HIS A 132 0.81 8.90 -11.10
CA HIS A 132 2.24 9.09 -10.88
C HIS A 132 2.90 7.76 -10.57
N VAL A 133 4.03 7.49 -11.20
CA VAL A 133 4.78 6.26 -10.96
C VAL A 133 6.00 6.56 -10.12
N VAL A 134 6.22 5.77 -9.08
CA VAL A 134 7.48 5.70 -8.35
C VAL A 134 8.06 4.31 -8.55
N HIS A 135 9.38 4.26 -8.80
CA HIS A 135 10.05 3.00 -9.12
C HIS A 135 10.70 2.42 -7.88
N ARG A 136 10.33 1.19 -7.54
CA ARG A 136 10.95 0.37 -6.48
C ARG A 136 11.15 1.09 -5.14
N MET A 137 10.18 1.89 -4.72
CA MET A 137 10.14 2.39 -3.35
C MET A 137 10.03 1.21 -2.36
N SER A 138 9.33 0.16 -2.79
CA SER A 138 9.32 -1.17 -2.17
C SER A 138 9.22 -2.23 -3.28
N ASP A 139 9.38 -3.49 -2.94
CA ASP A 139 9.19 -4.58 -3.90
C ASP A 139 7.72 -4.76 -4.31
N ASN A 140 6.80 -4.32 -3.47
CA ASN A 140 5.36 -4.42 -3.73
C ASN A 140 4.59 -3.22 -3.12
N HIS A 141 4.15 -3.31 -1.86
CA HIS A 141 3.22 -2.36 -1.24
C HIS A 141 3.87 -1.03 -0.88
N ILE A 142 3.33 0.08 -1.35
CA ILE A 142 3.78 1.43 -1.02
C ILE A 142 3.41 1.80 0.43
N ASP A 143 2.31 1.29 0.94
CA ASP A 143 1.80 1.60 2.28
C ASP A 143 2.64 1.01 3.43
N SER A 144 3.61 0.18 3.13
CA SER A 144 4.67 -0.25 4.05
C SER A 144 5.80 0.78 4.19
N MET A 145 5.88 1.73 3.27
CA MET A 145 6.95 2.72 3.16
C MET A 145 6.48 4.13 3.48
N ILE A 146 5.27 4.49 3.03
CA ILE A 146 4.71 5.83 3.17
C ILE A 146 3.18 5.78 3.29
N LEU A 147 2.63 6.61 4.16
CA LEU A 147 1.19 6.81 4.33
C LEU A 147 0.86 8.30 4.38
N ALA A 148 -0.22 8.71 3.75
CA ALA A 148 -0.80 10.04 3.93
C ALA A 148 -1.58 10.08 5.24
N LEU A 149 -1.19 10.95 6.18
CA LEU A 149 -1.92 11.13 7.43
C LEU A 149 -3.04 12.17 7.27
N LYS A 150 -2.75 13.23 6.52
CA LYS A 150 -3.68 14.30 6.10
C LYS A 150 -3.09 15.05 4.92
N PRO A 151 -3.84 15.93 4.23
CA PRO A 151 -3.28 16.82 3.22
C PRO A 151 -2.03 17.55 3.74
N GLY A 152 -0.95 17.47 2.97
CA GLY A 152 0.34 18.11 3.30
C GLY A 152 1.23 17.32 4.28
N VAL A 153 0.85 16.12 4.75
CA VAL A 153 1.64 15.37 5.75
C VAL A 153 1.69 13.88 5.44
N PHE A 154 2.89 13.37 5.33
CA PHE A 154 3.18 11.93 5.24
C PHE A 154 3.82 11.38 6.52
N LEU A 155 3.53 10.12 6.83
CA LEU A 155 4.34 9.26 7.67
C LEU A 155 5.20 8.40 6.74
N ALA A 156 6.52 8.47 6.88
CA ALA A 156 7.45 7.77 6.01
C ALA A 156 8.43 6.92 6.82
N ARG A 157 8.84 5.79 6.27
CA ARG A 157 9.76 4.86 6.91
C ARG A 157 11.15 5.46 7.12
N HIS A 158 11.65 6.23 6.16
CA HIS A 158 12.93 6.92 6.21
C HIS A 158 12.93 8.21 5.36
N ALA A 159 13.89 9.09 5.62
CA ALA A 159 13.92 10.42 4.99
C ALA A 159 14.11 10.37 3.45
N GLY A 160 14.82 9.38 2.92
CA GLY A 160 15.06 9.26 1.47
C GLY A 160 13.79 9.05 0.63
N ILE A 161 12.66 8.67 1.25
CA ILE A 161 11.38 8.53 0.54
C ILE A 161 10.91 9.87 -0.03
N GLN A 162 11.25 10.98 0.62
CA GLN A 162 10.86 12.32 0.14
C GLN A 162 11.37 12.59 -1.27
N GLU A 163 12.59 12.19 -1.58
CA GLU A 163 13.22 12.39 -2.89
C GLU A 163 12.60 11.51 -3.98
N MET A 164 11.96 10.41 -3.61
CA MET A 164 11.28 9.50 -4.53
C MET A 164 9.88 9.99 -4.90
N MET A 165 9.29 10.88 -4.10
CA MET A 165 7.92 11.33 -4.33
C MET A 165 7.87 12.37 -5.46
N PRO A 166 6.85 12.31 -6.34
CA PRO A 166 6.67 13.29 -7.41
C PRO A 166 6.22 14.65 -6.86
N GLU A 167 6.48 15.73 -7.61
CA GLU A 167 5.89 17.04 -7.32
C GLU A 167 4.35 17.01 -7.46
N PRO A 168 3.62 17.74 -6.59
CA PRO A 168 4.11 18.59 -5.50
C PRO A 168 4.32 17.82 -4.17
N PHE A 169 4.16 16.52 -4.13
CA PHE A 169 4.10 15.70 -2.91
C PHE A 169 5.45 15.61 -2.20
N ASN A 170 6.57 15.74 -2.92
CA ASN A 170 7.92 15.82 -2.34
C ASN A 170 8.13 17.08 -1.47
N MET A 171 7.24 18.08 -1.60
CA MET A 171 7.27 19.30 -0.77
C MET A 171 6.41 19.21 0.48
N TRP A 172 5.67 18.12 0.67
CA TRP A 172 4.88 17.90 1.87
C TRP A 172 5.78 17.63 3.07
N LYS A 173 5.22 17.74 4.27
CA LYS A 173 5.92 17.39 5.50
C LYS A 173 6.03 15.88 5.62
N PHE A 174 7.24 15.38 5.87
CA PHE A 174 7.51 13.97 6.15
C PHE A 174 7.80 13.80 7.64
N ILE A 175 7.01 12.95 8.29
CA ILE A 175 7.25 12.48 9.66
C ILE A 175 7.98 11.15 9.54
N VAL A 176 9.22 11.10 10.05
CA VAL A 176 10.01 9.87 10.10
C VAL A 176 10.13 9.47 11.58
N PRO A 177 9.45 8.42 12.01
CA PRO A 177 9.50 7.98 13.40
C PRO A 177 10.84 7.31 13.70
N PRO A 178 11.19 7.16 14.99
CA PRO A 178 12.33 6.37 15.39
C PRO A 178 12.19 4.91 14.97
N GLU A 179 13.30 4.20 14.87
CA GLU A 179 13.34 2.76 14.61
C GLU A 179 12.44 2.00 15.59
N PRO A 180 11.74 0.95 15.11
CA PRO A 180 10.91 0.11 15.99
C PRO A 180 11.75 -0.54 17.10
N GLU A 181 11.24 -0.51 18.32
CA GLU A 181 11.90 -1.20 19.43
C GLU A 181 11.74 -2.72 19.25
N PRO A 182 12.84 -3.50 19.27
CA PRO A 182 12.77 -4.95 19.06
C PRO A 182 11.82 -5.66 20.04
N THR A 183 11.75 -5.16 21.28
CA THR A 183 10.88 -5.71 22.35
C THR A 183 9.39 -5.48 22.10
N SER A 184 9.03 -4.51 21.25
CA SER A 184 7.62 -4.24 20.91
C SER A 184 7.06 -5.24 19.91
N PHE A 185 7.92 -6.00 19.22
CA PHE A 185 7.53 -6.92 18.15
C PHE A 185 7.38 -8.34 18.70
N PRO A 186 6.23 -9.02 18.50
CA PRO A 186 6.00 -10.35 19.04
C PRO A 186 7.07 -11.35 18.59
N GLN A 187 7.57 -12.15 19.52
CA GLN A 187 8.47 -13.26 19.26
C GLN A 187 7.67 -14.56 19.22
N TYR A 188 8.03 -15.46 18.33
CA TYR A 188 7.46 -16.80 18.19
C TYR A 188 8.61 -17.79 18.18
N GLU A 189 8.36 -19.02 18.64
CA GLU A 189 9.37 -20.08 18.67
C GLU A 189 9.76 -20.53 17.26
N ASP A 190 8.80 -20.46 16.33
CA ASP A 190 8.96 -20.81 14.93
C ASP A 190 9.00 -19.56 14.06
N ASP A 191 10.21 -19.18 13.62
CA ASP A 191 10.42 -18.00 12.79
C ASP A 191 9.90 -18.16 11.35
N ASP A 192 9.61 -19.39 10.91
CA ASP A 192 9.01 -19.63 9.58
C ASP A 192 7.58 -19.06 9.46
N LEU A 193 6.95 -18.76 10.58
CA LEU A 193 5.63 -18.13 10.62
C LEU A 193 5.64 -16.61 10.55
N VAL A 194 6.82 -15.99 10.46
CA VAL A 194 6.95 -14.53 10.41
C VAL A 194 6.71 -14.03 8.99
N LEU A 195 5.60 -13.33 8.78
CA LEU A 195 5.22 -12.78 7.48
C LEU A 195 5.58 -11.30 7.29
N THR A 196 6.17 -10.65 8.30
CA THR A 196 6.44 -9.21 8.22
C THR A 196 7.53 -8.79 9.20
N SER A 197 8.13 -7.63 8.93
CA SER A 197 9.15 -7.00 9.76
C SER A 197 8.53 -6.13 10.86
N PRO A 198 9.32 -5.68 11.87
CA PRO A 198 8.87 -4.74 12.89
C PRO A 198 8.33 -3.42 12.33
N TYR A 199 8.72 -3.03 11.13
CA TYR A 199 8.23 -1.81 10.45
C TYR A 199 6.75 -1.86 10.05
N ILE A 200 6.09 -3.02 10.17
CA ILE A 200 4.65 -3.13 9.88
C ILE A 200 3.82 -2.21 10.79
N ASP A 201 4.34 -1.80 11.92
CA ASP A 201 3.65 -0.89 12.82
C ASP A 201 3.56 0.56 12.29
N LEU A 202 4.32 0.91 11.23
CA LEU A 202 4.11 2.14 10.47
C LEU A 202 2.81 2.15 9.66
N ASN A 203 2.22 0.98 9.45
CA ASN A 203 0.98 0.78 8.73
C ASN A 203 -0.22 1.16 9.62
N VAL A 204 -0.23 2.44 10.04
CA VAL A 204 -1.27 3.06 10.86
C VAL A 204 -2.51 3.38 10.04
N LEU A 205 -3.63 3.73 10.68
CA LEU A 205 -4.83 4.19 10.00
C LEU A 205 -5.17 5.63 10.43
N SER A 206 -5.12 6.56 9.49
CA SER A 206 -5.64 7.90 9.70
C SER A 206 -7.17 7.88 9.59
N VAL A 207 -7.87 8.12 10.70
CA VAL A 207 -9.35 8.12 10.75
C VAL A 207 -9.95 9.51 10.62
N SER A 208 -9.14 10.54 10.82
CA SER A 208 -9.43 11.94 10.49
C SER A 208 -8.11 12.69 10.28
N PRO A 209 -8.13 13.96 9.81
CA PRO A 209 -6.91 14.75 9.67
C PRO A 209 -6.14 14.96 10.98
N GLU A 210 -6.80 14.79 12.13
CA GLU A 210 -6.19 14.97 13.45
C GLU A 210 -5.93 13.67 14.19
N ARG A 211 -6.58 12.54 13.79
CA ARG A 211 -6.64 11.32 14.59
C ARG A 211 -6.12 10.10 13.86
N VAL A 212 -5.23 9.35 14.52
CA VAL A 212 -4.55 8.18 13.94
C VAL A 212 -4.66 6.97 14.85
N LEU A 213 -5.18 5.85 14.32
CA LEU A 213 -5.10 4.54 14.98
C LEU A 213 -3.65 4.02 14.89
N VAL A 214 -3.09 3.63 16.04
CA VAL A 214 -1.70 3.15 16.14
C VAL A 214 -1.61 1.95 17.08
N ASN A 215 -0.66 1.06 16.88
CA ASN A 215 -0.44 -0.05 17.79
C ASN A 215 0.04 0.46 19.16
N GLU A 216 -0.66 0.07 20.25
CA GLU A 216 -0.34 0.46 21.62
C GLU A 216 1.09 0.12 22.05
N ALA A 217 1.70 -0.91 21.44
CA ALA A 217 3.06 -1.34 21.73
C ALA A 217 4.15 -0.40 21.16
N CYS A 218 3.78 0.57 20.29
CA CYS A 218 4.73 1.40 19.56
C CYS A 218 4.89 2.78 20.19
N GLY A 219 5.37 2.83 21.42
CA GLY A 219 5.51 4.08 22.19
C GLY A 219 6.35 5.16 21.50
N GLY A 220 7.39 4.77 20.73
CA GLY A 220 8.20 5.71 19.94
C GLY A 220 7.40 6.40 18.85
N LEU A 221 6.63 5.62 18.06
CA LEU A 221 5.76 6.12 17.01
C LEU A 221 4.63 7.01 17.57
N ILE A 222 4.00 6.57 18.66
CA ILE A 222 2.94 7.34 19.35
C ILE A 222 3.46 8.74 19.70
N ARG A 223 4.58 8.81 20.45
CA ARG A 223 5.18 10.09 20.83
C ARG A 223 5.52 10.97 19.64
N GLU A 224 6.00 10.39 18.53
CA GLU A 224 6.35 11.16 17.36
C GLU A 224 5.12 11.73 16.65
N LEU A 225 4.04 10.97 16.52
CA LEU A 225 2.77 11.45 15.98
C LEU A 225 2.18 12.57 16.87
N GLU A 226 2.19 12.43 18.18
CA GLU A 226 1.69 13.43 19.13
C GLU A 226 2.51 14.73 19.09
N ARG A 227 3.85 14.64 18.96
CA ARG A 227 4.73 15.82 18.77
C ARG A 227 4.40 16.58 17.48
N ASN A 228 3.88 15.87 16.48
CA ASN A 228 3.47 16.44 15.20
C ASN A 228 2.00 16.88 15.18
N GLY A 229 1.32 16.85 16.34
CA GLY A 229 -0.02 17.40 16.53
C GLY A 229 -1.16 16.44 16.18
N PHE A 230 -0.90 15.13 16.13
CA PHE A 230 -1.93 14.12 15.95
C PHE A 230 -2.42 13.60 17.31
N GLU A 231 -3.72 13.38 17.41
CA GLU A 231 -4.32 12.58 18.47
C GLU A 231 -4.14 11.10 18.13
N THR A 232 -3.41 10.37 18.94
CA THR A 232 -3.23 8.93 18.74
C THR A 232 -4.33 8.14 19.43
N VAL A 233 -4.82 7.09 18.79
CA VAL A 233 -5.73 6.11 19.36
C VAL A 233 -4.99 4.78 19.44
N PRO A 234 -4.37 4.46 20.59
CA PRO A 234 -3.64 3.21 20.77
C PRO A 234 -4.59 2.01 20.78
N VAL A 235 -4.33 1.05 19.92
CA VAL A 235 -5.11 -0.19 19.80
C VAL A 235 -4.19 -1.39 19.82
N ARG A 236 -4.57 -2.42 20.58
CA ARG A 236 -3.77 -3.63 20.65
C ARG A 236 -3.87 -4.47 19.39
N HIS A 237 -2.79 -4.57 18.62
CA HIS A 237 -2.68 -5.42 17.45
C HIS A 237 -1.86 -6.68 17.76
N ARG A 238 -2.53 -7.75 18.25
CA ARG A 238 -1.88 -8.94 18.80
C ARG A 238 -1.10 -9.77 17.78
N HIS A 239 -1.67 -9.97 16.59
CA HIS A 239 -1.21 -11.00 15.65
C HIS A 239 -0.66 -10.40 14.33
N ARG A 240 -0.23 -9.14 14.36
CA ARG A 240 0.27 -8.43 13.16
C ARG A 240 1.41 -9.15 12.45
N ARG A 241 2.27 -9.83 13.20
CA ARG A 241 3.39 -10.58 12.67
C ARG A 241 2.93 -11.79 11.85
N LEU A 242 1.92 -12.51 12.33
CA LEU A 242 1.37 -13.69 11.66
C LEU A 242 0.49 -13.34 10.46
N PHE A 243 -0.25 -12.22 10.54
CA PHE A 243 -1.16 -11.82 9.47
C PHE A 243 -0.51 -10.96 8.40
N GLY A 244 0.74 -10.54 8.59
CA GLY A 244 1.48 -9.77 7.59
C GLY A 244 0.84 -8.44 7.23
N GLY A 245 0.22 -7.73 8.19
CA GLY A 245 -0.45 -6.46 7.94
C GLY A 245 -0.63 -5.60 9.18
N GLY A 246 -0.68 -4.27 9.00
CA GLY A 246 -1.06 -3.28 10.02
C GLY A 246 -2.51 -2.84 9.88
N PHE A 247 -2.89 -1.77 10.58
CA PHE A 247 -4.27 -1.27 10.54
C PHE A 247 -4.71 -0.80 9.17
N HIS A 248 -3.81 -0.19 8.38
CA HIS A 248 -4.11 0.24 7.03
C HIS A 248 -4.40 -0.94 6.10
N CYS A 249 -3.61 -2.01 6.14
CA CYS A 249 -3.80 -3.21 5.33
C CYS A 249 -5.13 -3.92 5.62
N PHE A 250 -5.58 -3.95 6.88
CA PHE A 250 -6.84 -4.61 7.28
C PHE A 250 -8.09 -3.79 6.97
N THR A 251 -7.94 -2.55 6.57
CA THR A 251 -9.04 -1.63 6.30
C THR A 251 -9.03 -1.16 4.86
N LEU A 252 -10.20 -0.82 4.36
CA LEU A 252 -10.38 -0.22 3.04
C LEU A 252 -11.32 0.97 3.19
N ASP A 253 -10.82 2.17 2.83
CA ASP A 253 -11.64 3.37 2.84
C ASP A 253 -12.57 3.33 1.63
N THR A 254 -13.84 3.09 1.86
CA THR A 254 -14.86 3.01 0.80
C THR A 254 -15.59 4.33 0.59
N VAL A 255 -15.76 5.10 1.66
CA VAL A 255 -16.40 6.44 1.62
C VAL A 255 -15.61 7.37 2.54
N ARG A 256 -15.30 8.57 2.04
CA ARG A 256 -14.75 9.67 2.84
C ARG A 256 -15.63 10.90 2.70
N ALA A 257 -15.76 11.66 3.78
CA ALA A 257 -16.45 12.94 3.75
C ALA A 257 -15.60 14.01 3.08
N GLY A 258 -16.21 14.93 2.35
CA GLY A 258 -15.54 16.04 1.68
C GLY A 258 -15.48 15.87 0.16
N ASP A 259 -14.98 16.91 -0.51
CA ASP A 259 -14.74 16.91 -1.94
C ASP A 259 -13.38 16.27 -2.26
N ILE A 260 -13.19 15.88 -3.53
CA ILE A 260 -11.92 15.35 -4.00
C ILE A 260 -10.93 16.49 -4.14
N GLU A 261 -9.85 16.47 -3.36
CA GLU A 261 -8.82 17.49 -3.40
C GLU A 261 -8.06 17.46 -4.74
N ASP A 262 -7.60 18.63 -5.15
CA ASP A 262 -6.72 18.83 -6.30
C ASP A 262 -5.48 19.62 -5.86
N TYR A 263 -4.31 19.01 -5.94
CA TYR A 263 -3.05 19.57 -5.44
C TYR A 263 -2.18 20.23 -6.52
N ARG A 264 -2.73 20.49 -7.70
CA ARG A 264 -2.05 21.26 -8.77
C ARG A 264 -2.29 22.73 -8.67
#